data_9d84d139a22704fb01ec01cf518519e4
#
_entry.id   9d84d139a22704fb01ec01cf518519e4
#
_cell.length_a   1.000
_cell.length_b   1.000
_cell.length_c   1.000
_cell.angle_alpha   90.00
_cell.angle_beta   90.00
_cell.angle_gamma   90.00
#
_symmetry.space_group_name_H-M   'P 1'
#
loop_
_entity.id
_entity.type
_entity.pdbx_description
1 polymer ?
#
loop_
_entity_poly.entity_id
_entity_poly.type
_entity_poly.pdbx_seq_one_letter_code
_entity_poly.pdbx_strand_id
1 'polypeptide(L)'
;LFTNMMGQLHTLPLTEGPAASVLRRQMVEALAIALDETAGEDQQVKTAVRSGHLRRAEQVIRKNLSNPALSPDLVADACGISKRYLHELFGDTNKTVSQFVREERLIAARDTIVSCPSLAMAEIAYRFGFSDQAQFSRLFRAMFGKTPTDWRREARP
;
A
#
# COMPACT_ATOMS: atom_id res chain seq x y z
N LEU A 1 -4.44 36.93 13.35
CA LEU A 1 -5.58 36.02 13.14
C LEU A 1 -5.17 34.54 13.16
N PHE A 2 -4.00 34.17 12.60
CA PHE A 2 -3.50 32.81 12.58
C PHE A 2 -3.13 32.26 13.96
N THR A 3 -2.60 33.09 14.85
CA THR A 3 -2.15 32.68 16.19
C THR A 3 -3.30 32.28 17.12
N ASN A 4 -4.52 32.80 16.88
CA ASN A 4 -5.68 32.49 17.71
C ASN A 4 -6.41 31.18 17.30
N MET A 5 -6.21 30.72 16.07
CA MET A 5 -6.80 29.46 15.58
C MET A 5 -6.07 28.22 16.07
N MET A 6 -4.76 28.31 16.31
CA MET A 6 -3.95 27.20 16.85
C MET A 6 -4.25 26.91 18.33
N GLY A 7 -4.66 27.92 19.13
CA GLY A 7 -5.01 27.75 20.53
C GLY A 7 -6.31 26.99 20.80
N GLN A 8 -7.23 26.96 19.83
CA GLN A 8 -8.51 26.26 19.98
C GLN A 8 -8.51 24.80 19.55
N LEU A 9 -7.49 24.37 18.79
CA LEU A 9 -7.35 22.98 18.36
C LEU A 9 -6.92 22.01 19.47
N HIS A 10 -6.44 22.54 20.61
CA HIS A 10 -5.96 21.72 21.74
C HIS A 10 -7.03 21.24 22.71
N THR A 11 -8.29 21.69 22.54
CA THR A 11 -9.39 21.39 23.46
C THR A 11 -10.54 20.57 22.85
N LEU A 12 -10.41 20.10 21.61
CA LEU A 12 -11.39 19.17 21.06
C LEU A 12 -11.08 17.73 21.53
N PRO A 13 -12.00 17.06 22.23
CA PRO A 13 -11.82 15.66 22.52
C PRO A 13 -11.76 14.88 21.21
N LEU A 14 -10.61 14.24 20.96
CA LEU A 14 -10.43 13.33 19.85
C LEU A 14 -11.28 12.06 20.11
N THR A 15 -12.58 12.20 19.94
CA THR A 15 -13.48 11.04 19.94
C THR A 15 -13.14 10.19 18.72
N GLU A 16 -12.76 8.94 18.96
CA GLU A 16 -12.55 7.91 17.96
C GLU A 16 -13.89 7.58 17.30
N GLY A 17 -14.25 8.31 16.24
CA GLY A 17 -15.47 8.09 15.48
C GLY A 17 -15.22 8.30 13.97
N PRO A 18 -16.13 7.78 13.12
CA PRO A 18 -16.01 7.93 11.67
C PRO A 18 -15.90 9.41 11.22
N ALA A 19 -16.49 10.33 11.97
CA ALA A 19 -16.36 11.77 11.71
C ALA A 19 -14.94 12.30 11.97
N ALA A 20 -14.24 11.79 12.99
CA ALA A 20 -12.87 12.21 13.30
C ALA A 20 -11.86 11.69 12.26
N SER A 21 -12.12 10.54 11.65
CA SER A 21 -11.30 10.01 10.56
C SER A 21 -11.46 10.83 9.27
N VAL A 22 -12.69 11.27 8.97
CA VAL A 22 -13.00 12.15 7.84
C VAL A 22 -12.34 13.52 8.03
N LEU A 23 -12.43 14.08 9.24
CA LEU A 23 -11.84 15.38 9.56
C LEU A 23 -10.31 15.36 9.46
N ARG A 24 -9.67 14.31 10.00
CA ARG A 24 -8.21 14.10 9.84
C ARG A 24 -7.80 14.00 8.37
N ARG A 25 -8.58 13.29 7.57
CA ARG A 25 -8.35 13.14 6.12
C ARG A 25 -8.44 14.48 5.41
N GLN A 26 -9.47 15.29 5.71
CA GLN A 26 -9.62 16.62 5.14
C GLN A 26 -8.53 17.59 5.60
N MET A 27 -8.09 17.51 6.87
CA MET A 27 -6.98 18.33 7.37
C MET A 27 -5.64 17.96 6.69
N VAL A 28 -5.35 16.69 6.47
CA VAL A 28 -4.14 16.27 5.76
C VAL A 28 -4.18 16.70 4.29
N GLU A 29 -5.33 16.60 3.63
CA GLU A 29 -5.53 17.10 2.28
C GLU A 29 -5.38 18.63 2.21
N ALA A 30 -6.04 19.37 3.11
CA ALA A 30 -5.94 20.83 3.20
C ALA A 30 -4.50 21.29 3.50
N LEU A 31 -3.79 20.57 4.38
CA LEU A 31 -2.39 20.85 4.69
C LEU A 31 -1.49 20.58 3.48
N ALA A 32 -1.73 19.50 2.75
CA ALA A 32 -1.01 19.19 1.52
C ALA A 32 -1.21 20.25 0.43
N ILE A 33 -2.44 20.78 0.30
CA ILE A 33 -2.77 21.86 -0.65
C ILE A 33 -2.15 23.18 -0.19
N ALA A 34 -2.24 23.55 1.09
CA ALA A 34 -1.67 24.78 1.63
C ALA A 34 -0.13 24.81 1.55
N LEU A 35 0.52 23.66 1.65
CA LEU A 35 1.96 23.53 1.43
C LEU A 35 2.33 23.65 -0.05
N ASP A 36 1.39 23.48 -0.97
CA ASP A 36 1.62 23.63 -2.42
C ASP A 36 1.68 25.10 -2.87
N GLU A 37 1.09 26.02 -2.10
CA GLU A 37 1.04 27.44 -2.45
C GLU A 37 2.27 28.26 -2.02
N THR A 38 3.15 27.72 -1.15
CA THR A 38 4.36 28.40 -0.66
C THR A 38 5.64 27.83 -1.29
N ALA A 39 5.75 27.94 -2.61
CA ALA A 39 6.82 27.35 -3.39
C ALA A 39 8.17 28.08 -3.23
N GLY A 40 9.13 27.43 -2.60
CA GLY A 40 10.54 27.87 -2.60
C GLY A 40 11.43 26.98 -1.72
N GLU A 41 11.22 27.01 -0.41
CA GLU A 41 11.96 26.19 0.56
C GLU A 41 11.24 24.87 0.89
N ASP A 42 9.97 24.75 0.50
CA ASP A 42 9.05 23.67 0.88
C ASP A 42 9.14 22.40 0.01
N GLN A 43 9.82 22.42 -1.13
CA GLN A 43 9.83 21.28 -2.05
C GLN A 43 10.49 20.03 -1.41
N GLN A 44 11.52 20.24 -0.61
CA GLN A 44 12.19 19.11 0.09
C GLN A 44 11.30 18.51 1.19
N VAL A 45 10.59 19.37 1.94
CA VAL A 45 9.65 18.92 2.99
C VAL A 45 8.49 18.16 2.37
N LYS A 46 7.90 18.68 1.30
CA LYS A 46 6.82 18.01 0.54
C LYS A 46 7.27 16.64 0.04
N THR A 47 8.45 16.56 -0.56
CA THR A 47 9.01 15.31 -1.06
C THR A 47 9.23 14.30 0.08
N ALA A 48 9.71 14.75 1.23
CA ALA A 48 9.92 13.89 2.41
C ALA A 48 8.59 13.36 2.96
N VAL A 49 7.56 14.22 3.06
CA VAL A 49 6.21 13.83 3.51
C VAL A 49 5.58 12.82 2.54
N ARG A 50 5.63 13.10 1.21
CA ARG A 50 5.13 12.17 0.18
C ARG A 50 5.82 10.81 0.27
N SER A 51 7.15 10.80 0.39
CA SER A 51 7.94 9.58 0.54
C SER A 51 7.61 8.82 1.83
N GLY A 52 7.28 9.53 2.90
CA GLY A 52 6.82 8.96 4.17
C GLY A 52 5.47 8.26 4.02
N HIS A 53 4.51 8.92 3.37
CA HIS A 53 3.19 8.33 3.10
C HIS A 53 3.28 7.13 2.16
N LEU A 54 4.08 7.20 1.10
CA LEU A 54 4.29 6.07 0.19
C LEU A 54 4.86 4.86 0.93
N ARG A 55 5.94 5.04 1.71
CA ARG A 55 6.52 3.96 2.53
C ARG A 55 5.52 3.35 3.51
N ARG A 56 4.68 4.18 4.14
CA ARG A 56 3.62 3.70 5.03
C ARG A 56 2.59 2.85 4.28
N ALA A 57 2.15 3.31 3.11
CA ALA A 57 1.22 2.55 2.26
C ALA A 57 1.81 1.21 1.82
N GLU A 58 3.06 1.18 1.38
CA GLU A 58 3.77 -0.06 1.06
C GLU A 58 3.84 -1.02 2.25
N GLN A 59 4.13 -0.52 3.46
CA GLN A 59 4.16 -1.34 4.67
C GLN A 59 2.78 -1.92 5.01
N VAL A 60 1.72 -1.11 4.87
CA VAL A 60 0.34 -1.59 5.07
C VAL A 60 0.02 -2.70 4.07
N ILE A 61 0.37 -2.53 2.80
CA ILE A 61 0.19 -3.55 1.77
C ILE A 61 0.94 -4.83 2.14
N ARG A 62 2.25 -4.75 2.42
CA ARG A 62 3.08 -5.93 2.75
C ARG A 62 2.59 -6.70 3.97
N LYS A 63 2.05 -6.02 4.98
CA LYS A 63 1.46 -6.65 6.18
C LYS A 63 0.13 -7.35 5.90
N ASN A 64 -0.54 -7.03 4.79
CA ASN A 64 -1.89 -7.50 4.50
C ASN A 64 -2.00 -8.32 3.20
N LEU A 65 -0.90 -8.83 2.66
CA LEU A 65 -0.87 -9.54 1.37
C LEU A 65 -1.80 -10.75 1.32
N SER A 66 -1.96 -11.46 2.44
CA SER A 66 -2.85 -12.62 2.56
C SER A 66 -4.32 -12.24 2.84
N ASN A 67 -4.63 -10.97 3.03
CA ASN A 67 -5.99 -10.51 3.25
C ASN A 67 -6.72 -10.41 1.90
N PRO A 68 -7.80 -11.19 1.67
CA PRO A 68 -8.58 -11.12 0.43
C PRO A 68 -9.30 -9.78 0.25
N ALA A 69 -9.59 -9.07 1.34
CA ALA A 69 -10.23 -7.75 1.32
C ALA A 69 -9.23 -6.59 1.07
N LEU A 70 -7.92 -6.88 0.90
CA LEU A 70 -6.92 -5.85 0.61
C LEU A 70 -7.27 -5.10 -0.68
N SER A 71 -7.61 -3.83 -0.52
CA SER A 71 -8.03 -2.92 -1.59
C SER A 71 -7.38 -1.56 -1.41
N PRO A 72 -7.35 -0.71 -2.46
CA PRO A 72 -6.86 0.66 -2.32
C PRO A 72 -7.60 1.46 -1.23
N ASP A 73 -8.89 1.20 -1.02
CA ASP A 73 -9.68 1.86 0.02
C ASP A 73 -9.16 1.48 1.42
N LEU A 74 -8.96 0.19 1.67
CA LEU A 74 -8.41 -0.30 2.94
C LEU A 74 -7.01 0.30 3.21
N VAL A 75 -6.16 0.38 2.19
CA VAL A 75 -4.81 0.97 2.34
C VAL A 75 -4.90 2.46 2.65
N ALA A 76 -5.74 3.21 1.94
CA ALA A 76 -5.93 4.63 2.15
C ALA A 76 -6.46 4.91 3.57
N ASP A 77 -7.47 4.17 4.02
CA ASP A 77 -8.06 4.29 5.37
C ASP A 77 -7.02 3.97 6.46
N ALA A 78 -6.25 2.89 6.30
CA ALA A 78 -5.19 2.51 7.25
C ALA A 78 -4.03 3.53 7.32
N CYS A 79 -3.81 4.30 6.23
CA CYS A 79 -2.82 5.36 6.19
C CYS A 79 -3.37 6.72 6.63
N GLY A 80 -4.70 6.88 6.75
CA GLY A 80 -5.36 8.15 7.05
C GLY A 80 -5.28 9.16 5.92
N ILE A 81 -5.22 8.68 4.67
CA ILE A 81 -5.14 9.51 3.45
C ILE A 81 -6.33 9.22 2.53
N SER A 82 -6.58 10.10 1.57
CA SER A 82 -7.60 9.84 0.56
C SER A 82 -7.14 8.79 -0.46
N LYS A 83 -8.09 8.05 -1.04
CA LYS A 83 -7.83 7.11 -2.13
C LYS A 83 -7.19 7.80 -3.34
N ARG A 84 -7.63 9.03 -3.66
CA ARG A 84 -7.06 9.83 -4.74
C ARG A 84 -5.57 10.09 -4.49
N TYR A 85 -5.23 10.57 -3.28
CA TYR A 85 -3.85 10.86 -2.93
C TYR A 85 -2.98 9.58 -2.91
N LEU A 86 -3.54 8.45 -2.45
CA LEU A 86 -2.86 7.16 -2.56
C LEU A 86 -2.50 6.82 -4.02
N HIS A 87 -3.45 7.01 -4.96
CA HIS A 87 -3.19 6.78 -6.38
C HIS A 87 -2.13 7.73 -6.95
N GLU A 88 -2.12 8.99 -6.54
CA GLU A 88 -1.11 9.97 -6.93
C GLU A 88 0.28 9.57 -6.43
N LEU A 89 0.40 9.11 -5.17
CA LEU A 89 1.68 8.62 -4.60
C LEU A 89 2.26 7.46 -5.40
N PHE A 90 1.41 6.50 -5.79
CA PHE A 90 1.86 5.36 -6.59
C PHE A 90 2.11 5.75 -8.05
N GLY A 91 1.38 6.72 -8.61
CA GLY A 91 1.61 7.25 -9.95
C GLY A 91 3.03 7.77 -10.15
N ASP A 92 3.61 8.39 -9.13
CA ASP A 92 5.01 8.86 -9.13
C ASP A 92 6.03 7.69 -9.27
N THR A 93 5.62 6.47 -8.96
CA THR A 93 6.47 5.26 -9.09
C THR A 93 6.28 4.51 -10.42
N ASN A 94 5.51 5.06 -11.35
CA ASN A 94 5.09 4.40 -12.59
C ASN A 94 4.32 3.09 -12.38
N LYS A 95 3.70 2.91 -11.23
CA LYS A 95 2.88 1.73 -10.90
C LYS A 95 1.53 2.15 -10.31
N THR A 96 0.51 1.35 -10.55
CA THR A 96 -0.73 1.49 -9.80
C THR A 96 -0.64 0.75 -8.48
N VAL A 97 -1.46 1.15 -7.49
CA VAL A 97 -1.59 0.42 -6.22
C VAL A 97 -1.86 -1.07 -6.45
N SER A 98 -2.77 -1.39 -7.37
CA SER A 98 -3.14 -2.78 -7.68
C SER A 98 -2.00 -3.56 -8.35
N GLN A 99 -1.18 -2.91 -9.16
CA GLN A 99 0.03 -3.53 -9.72
C GLN A 99 1.04 -3.84 -8.61
N PHE A 100 1.29 -2.87 -7.73
CA PHE A 100 2.19 -3.06 -6.59
C PHE A 100 1.72 -4.20 -5.69
N VAL A 101 0.44 -4.23 -5.30
CA VAL A 101 -0.13 -5.34 -4.51
C VAL A 101 0.10 -6.69 -5.19
N ARG A 102 -0.15 -6.77 -6.49
CA ARG A 102 0.02 -8.02 -7.26
C ARG A 102 1.47 -8.48 -7.28
N GLU A 103 2.40 -7.56 -7.50
CA GLU A 103 3.84 -7.86 -7.51
C GLU A 103 4.31 -8.34 -6.13
N GLU A 104 3.94 -7.65 -5.05
CA GLU A 104 4.29 -8.06 -3.69
C GLU A 104 3.69 -9.42 -3.31
N ARG A 105 2.46 -9.72 -3.76
CA ARG A 105 1.84 -11.04 -3.59
C ARG A 105 2.61 -12.13 -4.33
N LEU A 106 3.11 -11.87 -5.55
CA LEU A 106 3.94 -12.81 -6.30
C LEU A 106 5.29 -13.04 -5.63
N ILE A 107 5.91 -11.98 -5.08
CA ILE A 107 7.17 -12.08 -4.32
C ILE A 107 6.97 -12.93 -3.07
N ALA A 108 5.94 -12.66 -2.28
CA ALA A 108 5.63 -13.43 -1.08
C ALA A 108 5.28 -14.91 -1.39
N ALA A 109 4.57 -15.15 -2.49
CA ALA A 109 4.30 -16.50 -2.97
C ALA A 109 5.58 -17.23 -3.37
N ARG A 110 6.51 -16.58 -4.07
CA ARG A 110 7.83 -17.14 -4.44
C ARG A 110 8.60 -17.58 -3.20
N ASP A 111 8.67 -16.72 -2.18
CA ASP A 111 9.39 -17.01 -0.95
C ASP A 111 8.72 -18.17 -0.17
N THR A 112 7.38 -18.24 -0.21
CA THR A 112 6.60 -19.35 0.37
C THR A 112 6.82 -20.66 -0.37
N ILE A 113 6.96 -20.65 -1.71
CA ILE A 113 7.25 -21.83 -2.51
C ILE A 113 8.56 -22.50 -2.06
N VAL A 114 9.55 -21.70 -1.70
CA VAL A 114 10.86 -22.18 -1.24
C VAL A 114 10.81 -22.62 0.22
N SER A 115 10.24 -21.79 1.10
CA SER A 115 10.23 -22.04 2.55
C SER A 115 9.24 -23.12 2.98
N CYS A 116 8.19 -23.39 2.19
CA CYS A 116 7.14 -24.36 2.48
C CYS A 116 6.94 -25.34 1.30
N PRO A 117 7.91 -26.24 1.02
CA PRO A 117 7.90 -27.08 -0.17
C PRO A 117 6.76 -28.11 -0.20
N SER A 118 6.12 -28.40 0.94
CA SER A 118 4.98 -29.32 1.05
C SER A 118 3.64 -28.70 0.68
N LEU A 119 3.52 -27.36 0.66
CA LEU A 119 2.25 -26.70 0.32
C LEU A 119 1.91 -26.88 -1.17
N ALA A 120 0.63 -27.15 -1.46
CA ALA A 120 0.18 -27.23 -2.84
C ALA A 120 0.26 -25.85 -3.53
N MET A 121 0.53 -25.82 -4.84
CA MET A 121 0.60 -24.56 -5.60
C MET A 121 -0.74 -23.80 -5.59
N ALA A 122 -1.84 -24.54 -5.62
CA ALA A 122 -3.17 -23.95 -5.49
C ALA A 122 -3.35 -23.25 -4.13
N GLU A 123 -2.90 -23.88 -3.05
CA GLU A 123 -2.99 -23.32 -1.72
C GLU A 123 -2.17 -22.03 -1.58
N ILE A 124 -0.95 -22.01 -2.13
CA ILE A 124 -0.13 -20.79 -2.17
C ILE A 124 -0.81 -19.69 -2.98
N ALA A 125 -1.36 -20.01 -4.15
CA ALA A 125 -2.08 -19.06 -4.98
C ALA A 125 -3.25 -18.44 -4.21
N TYR A 126 -4.11 -19.27 -3.61
CA TYR A 126 -5.27 -18.78 -2.82
C TYR A 126 -4.85 -17.96 -1.60
N ARG A 127 -3.80 -18.39 -0.88
CA ARG A 127 -3.26 -17.69 0.29
C ARG A 127 -2.87 -16.24 -0.03
N PHE A 128 -2.36 -15.99 -1.22
CA PHE A 128 -1.98 -14.66 -1.68
C PHE A 128 -3.03 -14.01 -2.58
N GLY A 129 -4.29 -14.45 -2.49
CA GLY A 129 -5.44 -13.77 -3.11
C GLY A 129 -5.54 -13.93 -4.61
N PHE A 130 -4.96 -14.99 -5.18
CA PHE A 130 -5.19 -15.39 -6.56
C PHE A 130 -6.36 -16.39 -6.60
N SER A 131 -7.42 -16.03 -7.30
CA SER A 131 -8.63 -16.86 -7.41
C SER A 131 -8.46 -18.08 -8.32
N ASP A 132 -7.43 -18.07 -9.18
CA ASP A 132 -7.16 -19.11 -10.17
C ASP A 132 -5.66 -19.42 -10.23
N GLN A 133 -5.34 -20.71 -10.05
CA GLN A 133 -3.95 -21.21 -10.12
C GLN A 133 -3.33 -21.01 -11.51
N ALA A 134 -4.11 -21.12 -12.59
CA ALA A 134 -3.58 -20.91 -13.93
C ALA A 134 -3.21 -19.44 -14.16
N GLN A 135 -4.04 -18.50 -13.68
CA GLN A 135 -3.71 -17.08 -13.68
C GLN A 135 -2.46 -16.79 -12.85
N PHE A 136 -2.38 -17.33 -11.64
CA PHE A 136 -1.19 -17.22 -10.80
C PHE A 136 0.06 -17.68 -11.53
N SER A 137 0.03 -18.88 -12.15
CA SER A 137 1.17 -19.44 -12.85
C SER A 137 1.62 -18.58 -14.03
N ARG A 138 0.67 -18.00 -14.78
CA ARG A 138 0.98 -17.08 -15.90
C ARG A 138 1.65 -15.79 -15.40
N LEU A 139 1.10 -15.17 -14.36
CA LEU A 139 1.63 -13.94 -13.78
C LEU A 139 3.00 -14.17 -13.14
N PHE A 140 3.17 -15.29 -12.45
CA PHE A 140 4.45 -15.70 -11.85
C PHE A 140 5.52 -15.89 -12.93
N ARG A 141 5.20 -16.62 -14.01
CA ARG A 141 6.12 -16.80 -15.14
C ARG A 141 6.46 -15.48 -15.83
N ALA A 142 5.50 -14.60 -16.00
CA ALA A 142 5.75 -13.28 -16.58
C ALA A 142 6.71 -12.44 -15.74
N MET A 143 6.63 -12.56 -14.41
CA MET A 143 7.47 -11.78 -13.49
C MET A 143 8.86 -12.40 -13.27
N PHE A 144 8.93 -13.72 -13.13
CA PHE A 144 10.17 -14.43 -12.73
C PHE A 144 10.80 -15.26 -13.86
N GLY A 145 10.21 -15.29 -15.05
CA GLY A 145 10.72 -16.05 -16.19
C GLY A 145 10.44 -17.55 -16.15
N LYS A 146 9.99 -18.10 -15.02
CA LYS A 146 9.78 -19.54 -14.78
C LYS A 146 8.42 -19.80 -14.15
N THR A 147 7.89 -21.01 -14.30
CA THR A 147 6.65 -21.40 -13.60
C THR A 147 6.91 -21.62 -12.11
N PRO A 148 5.89 -21.50 -11.23
CA PRO A 148 6.01 -21.80 -9.81
C PRO A 148 6.55 -23.21 -9.53
N THR A 149 6.17 -24.18 -10.35
CA THR A 149 6.62 -25.58 -10.24
C THR A 149 8.10 -25.74 -10.59
N ASP A 150 8.56 -25.08 -11.66
CA ASP A 150 9.98 -25.10 -12.04
C ASP A 150 10.82 -24.40 -10.98
N TRP A 151 10.33 -23.26 -10.46
CA TRP A 151 10.99 -22.54 -9.36
C TRP A 151 11.19 -23.44 -8.13
N ARG A 152 10.14 -24.18 -7.72
CA ARG A 152 10.23 -25.14 -6.60
C ARG A 152 11.24 -26.25 -6.86
N ARG A 153 11.24 -26.78 -8.08
CA ARG A 153 12.15 -27.88 -8.45
C ARG A 153 13.62 -27.47 -8.37
N GLU A 154 13.94 -26.26 -8.81
CA GLU A 154 15.29 -25.71 -8.80
C GLU A 154 15.75 -25.25 -7.41
N ALA A 155 14.83 -24.87 -6.53
CA ALA A 155 15.13 -24.47 -5.16
C ALA A 155 15.34 -25.67 -4.21
N ARG A 156 15.06 -26.88 -4.64
CA ARG A 156 15.38 -28.09 -3.86
C ARG A 156 16.87 -28.40 -4.01
N PRO A 157 17.61 -28.58 -2.87
CA PRO A 157 19.00 -28.98 -2.88
C PRO A 157 19.18 -30.35 -3.46
#